data_496c7d4f594edc7cbccbb9f2f39ff1be
#
_entry.id   496c7d4f594edc7cbccbb9f2f39ff1be
#
_cell.length_a   1.000
_cell.length_b   1.000
_cell.length_c   1.000
_cell.angle_alpha   90.00
_cell.angle_beta   90.00
_cell.angle_gamma   90.00
#
_symmetry.space_group_name_H-M   'P 1'
#
loop_
_entity.id
_entity.type
_entity.pdbx_description
1 polymer ?
#
loop_
_entity_poly.entity_id
_entity_poly.type
_entity_poly.pdbx_seq_one_letter_code
_entity_poly.pdbx_strand_id
1 'polypeptide(L)'
;MCTALTCLADPRPPVKVFVLAGQSNMQGQGVVAMDDPKDYNGGKGNLVWSMKHSVSKEKMVHLRDVNDKWVVRDDVEIRYKFRDNVRRGMLTVGFTGYGGSSHIGPELQFGHIIGNHFDDPVLLIKTAWGGKSLHVDFRPPGSAGDTGPCYTQMVAEIREALAGMAGRPYEIAGFVWMQGWNDMVSEPATEEYADNLVNLARDVRSEFELPKLPFVIGELGNGGPAAEGSGMQKFRQAQKLGSERIADARFVVTHPHARPAELSPNRSHGHHWFGNAESYFLVGDALGNAMLELLKD
;
A
#
# COMPACT_ATOMS: atom_id res chain seq x y z
N MET A 1 -21.33 -14.34 46.84
CA MET A 1 -19.94 -13.87 46.63
C MET A 1 -19.64 -13.97 45.16
N CYS A 2 -19.65 -12.85 44.43
CA CYS A 2 -19.21 -12.80 43.04
C CYS A 2 -17.71 -12.60 43.02
N THR A 3 -16.94 -13.62 42.64
CA THR A 3 -15.54 -13.50 42.38
C THR A 3 -15.36 -12.75 41.05
N ALA A 4 -14.90 -11.50 41.14
CA ALA A 4 -14.48 -10.76 39.97
C ALA A 4 -13.26 -11.49 39.35
N LEU A 5 -13.44 -12.09 38.15
CA LEU A 5 -12.34 -12.50 37.34
C LEU A 5 -11.57 -11.23 36.91
N THR A 6 -10.45 -10.96 37.55
CA THR A 6 -9.47 -10.02 37.02
C THR A 6 -8.90 -10.62 35.74
N CYS A 7 -9.34 -10.10 34.61
CA CYS A 7 -8.71 -10.38 33.32
C CYS A 7 -7.28 -9.82 33.39
N LEU A 8 -6.28 -10.69 33.62
CA LEU A 8 -4.88 -10.29 33.54
C LEU A 8 -4.62 -9.84 32.11
N ALA A 9 -4.14 -8.62 31.95
CA ALA A 9 -3.71 -8.12 30.65
C ALA A 9 -2.64 -9.05 30.05
N ASP A 10 -2.74 -9.34 28.77
CA ASP A 10 -1.74 -10.15 28.05
C ASP A 10 -0.37 -9.42 28.17
N PRO A 11 0.67 -10.06 28.73
CA PRO A 11 1.97 -9.41 28.92
C PRO A 11 2.77 -9.22 27.62
N ARG A 12 2.28 -9.74 26.50
CA ARG A 12 2.93 -9.55 25.18
C ARG A 12 2.82 -8.10 24.72
N PRO A 13 3.85 -7.54 24.04
CA PRO A 13 3.76 -6.21 23.47
C PRO A 13 2.63 -6.14 22.43
N PRO A 14 1.95 -4.99 22.31
CA PRO A 14 0.88 -4.81 21.33
C PRO A 14 1.43 -4.92 19.91
N VAL A 15 0.67 -5.51 19.02
CA VAL A 15 1.01 -5.57 17.59
C VAL A 15 0.71 -4.22 16.95
N LYS A 16 1.67 -3.60 16.29
CA LYS A 16 1.46 -2.41 15.49
C LYS A 16 0.84 -2.79 14.15
N VAL A 17 -0.38 -2.35 13.90
CA VAL A 17 -1.15 -2.70 12.71
C VAL A 17 -1.16 -1.55 11.73
N PHE A 18 -0.79 -1.81 10.47
CA PHE A 18 -0.88 -0.85 9.38
C PHE A 18 -1.77 -1.39 8.27
N VAL A 19 -2.72 -0.58 7.83
CA VAL A 19 -3.61 -0.90 6.71
C VAL A 19 -3.04 -0.34 5.43
N LEU A 20 -2.92 -1.18 4.40
CA LEU A 20 -2.46 -0.81 3.05
C LEU A 20 -3.62 -1.00 2.08
N ALA A 21 -4.32 0.08 1.75
CA ALA A 21 -5.54 0.06 0.94
C ALA A 21 -5.35 0.75 -0.42
N GLY A 22 -6.11 0.32 -1.42
CA GLY A 22 -6.09 0.94 -2.74
C GLY A 22 -6.43 0.02 -3.90
N GLN A 23 -5.87 0.32 -5.07
CA GLN A 23 -6.12 -0.46 -6.28
C GLN A 23 -4.88 -1.23 -6.76
N SER A 24 -4.79 -1.53 -8.06
CA SER A 24 -3.76 -2.40 -8.64
C SER A 24 -2.31 -2.03 -8.31
N ASN A 25 -1.99 -0.75 -8.14
CA ASN A 25 -0.64 -0.35 -7.74
C ASN A 25 -0.36 -0.62 -6.26
N MET A 26 -1.38 -0.64 -5.39
CA MET A 26 -1.25 -1.18 -4.03
C MET A 26 -1.25 -2.71 -4.04
N GLN A 27 -1.99 -3.37 -4.95
CA GLN A 27 -1.87 -4.83 -5.15
C GLN A 27 -0.43 -5.26 -5.43
N GLY A 28 0.28 -4.47 -6.24
CA GLY A 28 1.66 -4.70 -6.64
C GLY A 28 1.81 -5.56 -7.89
N GLN A 29 2.56 -5.05 -8.84
CA GLN A 29 2.89 -5.70 -10.11
C GLN A 29 4.39 -5.61 -10.44
N GLY A 30 5.24 -5.25 -9.48
CA GLY A 30 6.68 -5.21 -9.65
C GLY A 30 7.23 -6.61 -9.86
N VAL A 31 7.81 -6.87 -11.02
CA VAL A 31 8.31 -8.19 -11.42
C VAL A 31 9.57 -8.55 -10.62
N VAL A 32 9.62 -9.74 -10.02
CA VAL A 32 10.75 -10.15 -9.18
C VAL A 32 11.93 -10.66 -10.00
N ALA A 33 11.72 -11.68 -10.84
CA ALA A 33 12.82 -12.36 -11.54
C ALA A 33 12.46 -12.86 -12.95
N MET A 34 11.22 -12.65 -13.43
CA MET A 34 10.84 -13.08 -14.78
C MET A 34 11.63 -12.29 -15.82
N ASP A 35 12.20 -12.99 -16.80
CA ASP A 35 13.17 -12.46 -17.74
C ASP A 35 12.95 -12.89 -19.20
N ASP A 36 11.81 -13.49 -19.53
CA ASP A 36 11.51 -13.84 -20.92
C ASP A 36 11.69 -12.58 -21.82
N PRO A 37 12.46 -12.70 -22.92
CA PRO A 37 12.78 -11.53 -23.77
C PRO A 37 11.54 -10.90 -24.43
N LYS A 38 10.50 -11.70 -24.73
CA LYS A 38 9.28 -11.22 -25.39
C LYS A 38 8.32 -10.58 -24.38
N ASP A 39 8.09 -11.27 -23.25
CA ASP A 39 7.05 -10.90 -22.31
C ASP A 39 7.56 -10.03 -21.16
N TYR A 40 8.86 -10.13 -20.82
CA TYR A 40 9.47 -9.41 -19.69
C TYR A 40 10.75 -8.66 -20.04
N ASN A 41 10.94 -8.27 -21.31
CA ASN A 41 12.05 -7.43 -21.76
C ASN A 41 13.45 -7.94 -21.35
N GLY A 42 13.65 -9.26 -21.31
CA GLY A 42 14.91 -9.86 -20.85
C GLY A 42 15.25 -9.52 -19.39
N GLY A 43 14.23 -9.31 -18.56
CA GLY A 43 14.37 -9.04 -17.14
C GLY A 43 14.76 -7.61 -16.76
N LYS A 44 14.92 -6.69 -17.72
CA LYS A 44 15.23 -5.29 -17.41
C LYS A 44 14.18 -4.68 -16.49
N GLY A 45 14.61 -4.09 -15.38
CA GLY A 45 13.76 -3.46 -14.39
C GLY A 45 12.99 -4.43 -13.48
N ASN A 46 13.21 -5.76 -13.58
CA ASN A 46 12.78 -6.67 -12.53
C ASN A 46 13.65 -6.46 -11.26
N LEU A 47 13.25 -7.01 -10.13
CA LEU A 47 13.91 -6.77 -8.84
C LEU A 47 15.36 -7.26 -8.84
N VAL A 48 15.60 -8.46 -9.37
CA VAL A 48 16.96 -9.05 -9.47
C VAL A 48 17.88 -8.18 -10.33
N TRP A 49 17.38 -7.68 -11.45
CA TRP A 49 18.12 -6.77 -12.31
C TRP A 49 18.38 -5.43 -11.62
N SER A 50 17.37 -4.87 -10.97
CA SER A 50 17.44 -3.58 -10.28
C SER A 50 18.47 -3.59 -9.14
N MET A 51 18.54 -4.67 -8.38
CA MET A 51 19.56 -4.87 -7.33
C MET A 51 21.00 -4.86 -7.86
N LYS A 52 21.21 -5.10 -9.15
CA LYS A 52 22.53 -5.11 -9.77
C LYS A 52 22.84 -3.81 -10.53
N HIS A 53 21.85 -3.21 -11.15
CA HIS A 53 22.05 -2.18 -12.18
C HIS A 53 21.42 -0.83 -11.87
N SER A 54 20.46 -0.77 -10.93
CA SER A 54 19.82 0.50 -10.58
C SER A 54 20.77 1.44 -9.85
N VAL A 55 20.53 2.75 -10.00
CA VAL A 55 21.19 3.78 -9.19
C VAL A 55 20.78 3.69 -7.71
N SER A 56 19.64 3.06 -7.41
CA SER A 56 19.12 2.84 -6.05
C SER A 56 19.48 1.46 -5.48
N LYS A 57 20.35 0.69 -6.13
CA LYS A 57 20.66 -0.70 -5.77
C LYS A 57 21.10 -0.86 -4.30
N GLU A 58 21.85 0.10 -3.77
CA GLU A 58 22.32 0.05 -2.37
C GLU A 58 21.17 0.08 -1.35
N LYS A 59 20.03 0.69 -1.72
CA LYS A 59 18.83 0.65 -0.88
C LYS A 59 18.17 -0.72 -0.80
N MET A 60 18.48 -1.63 -1.74
CA MET A 60 17.82 -2.94 -1.88
C MET A 60 18.64 -4.09 -1.28
N VAL A 61 19.88 -3.84 -0.83
CA VAL A 61 20.81 -4.90 -0.38
C VAL A 61 20.23 -5.77 0.76
N HIS A 62 19.43 -5.16 1.63
CA HIS A 62 18.79 -5.84 2.76
C HIS A 62 17.70 -6.83 2.35
N LEU A 63 17.28 -6.85 1.09
CA LEU A 63 16.26 -7.79 0.60
C LEU A 63 16.81 -9.22 0.37
N ARG A 64 18.15 -9.39 0.44
CA ARG A 64 18.81 -10.69 0.34
C ARG A 64 19.59 -10.99 1.62
N ASP A 65 19.57 -12.25 2.03
CA ASP A 65 20.40 -12.75 3.11
C ASP A 65 21.81 -13.12 2.61
N VAL A 66 22.66 -13.56 3.53
CA VAL A 66 24.04 -13.96 3.24
C VAL A 66 24.15 -15.18 2.30
N ASN A 67 23.07 -15.92 2.10
CA ASN A 67 22.96 -17.07 1.20
C ASN A 67 22.26 -16.72 -0.13
N ASP A 68 22.09 -15.42 -0.41
CA ASP A 68 21.37 -14.90 -1.59
C ASP A 68 19.89 -15.36 -1.67
N LYS A 69 19.24 -15.62 -0.53
CA LYS A 69 17.80 -15.89 -0.46
C LYS A 69 17.04 -14.61 -0.14
N TRP A 70 15.80 -14.53 -0.59
CA TRP A 70 14.92 -13.44 -0.18
C TRP A 70 14.76 -13.44 1.34
N VAL A 71 15.02 -12.31 1.96
CA VAL A 71 14.79 -12.13 3.40
C VAL A 71 13.33 -12.36 3.70
N VAL A 72 13.08 -13.13 4.75
CA VAL A 72 11.77 -13.29 5.39
C VAL A 72 11.87 -12.60 6.74
N ARG A 73 11.10 -11.54 6.97
CA ARG A 73 11.08 -10.84 8.26
C ARG A 73 10.51 -11.78 9.32
N ASP A 74 11.01 -11.69 10.52
CA ASP A 74 10.52 -12.44 11.69
C ASP A 74 9.66 -11.60 12.66
N ASP A 75 9.61 -10.28 12.40
CA ASP A 75 8.92 -9.25 13.18
C ASP A 75 7.75 -8.60 12.43
N VAL A 76 7.66 -8.76 11.12
CA VAL A 76 6.59 -8.19 10.28
C VAL A 76 5.78 -9.28 9.62
N GLU A 77 4.53 -9.41 10.04
CA GLU A 77 3.54 -10.28 9.40
C GLU A 77 2.71 -9.48 8.39
N ILE A 78 2.31 -10.11 7.29
CA ILE A 78 1.37 -9.53 6.33
C ILE A 78 0.21 -10.47 6.06
N ARG A 79 -1.01 -9.89 5.98
CA ARG A 79 -2.23 -10.56 5.56
C ARG A 79 -2.80 -9.83 4.34
N TYR A 80 -3.02 -10.58 3.27
CA TYR A 80 -3.65 -10.10 2.06
C TYR A 80 -4.68 -11.10 1.54
N LYS A 81 -5.95 -10.68 1.47
CA LYS A 81 -7.02 -11.47 0.87
C LYS A 81 -7.18 -11.06 -0.59
N PHE A 82 -6.91 -12.00 -1.48
CA PHE A 82 -7.10 -11.82 -2.90
C PHE A 82 -8.08 -12.85 -3.44
N ARG A 83 -9.27 -12.40 -3.86
CA ARG A 83 -10.42 -13.26 -4.17
C ARG A 83 -10.75 -14.11 -2.93
N ASP A 84 -10.87 -15.43 -3.09
CA ASP A 84 -11.16 -16.36 -2.01
C ASP A 84 -9.92 -16.85 -1.25
N ASN A 85 -8.73 -16.40 -1.65
CA ASN A 85 -7.47 -16.84 -1.04
C ASN A 85 -6.93 -15.80 -0.07
N VAL A 86 -6.73 -16.21 1.19
CA VAL A 86 -6.01 -15.42 2.19
C VAL A 86 -4.56 -15.86 2.19
N ARG A 87 -3.66 -14.93 1.83
CA ARG A 87 -2.22 -15.09 2.04
C ARG A 87 -1.86 -14.42 3.35
N ARG A 88 -1.28 -15.19 4.24
CA ARG A 88 -0.82 -14.72 5.54
C ARG A 88 0.54 -15.35 5.82
N GLY A 89 1.48 -14.55 6.31
CA GLY A 89 2.82 -15.02 6.66
C GLY A 89 3.76 -13.88 6.98
N MET A 90 4.99 -14.24 7.27
CA MET A 90 6.06 -13.26 7.51
C MET A 90 6.44 -12.56 6.20
N LEU A 91 6.67 -11.25 6.27
CA LEU A 91 6.87 -10.41 5.10
C LEU A 91 8.11 -10.84 4.30
N THR A 92 7.88 -11.05 3.01
CA THR A 92 8.88 -11.31 1.97
C THR A 92 8.28 -10.96 0.61
N VAL A 93 8.94 -11.31 -0.51
CA VAL A 93 8.35 -11.17 -1.85
C VAL A 93 7.09 -12.04 -2.02
N GLY A 94 6.12 -11.60 -2.84
CA GLY A 94 4.98 -12.44 -3.26
C GLY A 94 3.63 -12.11 -2.62
N PHE A 95 3.50 -11.11 -1.77
CA PHE A 95 2.20 -10.70 -1.21
C PHE A 95 1.43 -9.76 -2.15
N THR A 96 1.22 -10.21 -3.37
CA THR A 96 0.52 -9.48 -4.45
C THR A 96 -0.71 -10.25 -4.94
N GLY A 97 -1.45 -9.70 -5.90
CA GLY A 97 -2.55 -10.39 -6.59
C GLY A 97 -2.11 -11.57 -7.47
N TYR A 98 -0.82 -11.83 -7.61
CA TYR A 98 -0.24 -12.88 -8.42
C TYR A 98 0.22 -14.07 -7.57
N GLY A 99 0.39 -15.25 -8.19
CA GLY A 99 0.82 -16.45 -7.49
C GLY A 99 2.30 -16.41 -7.09
N GLY A 100 2.65 -17.06 -5.98
CA GLY A 100 4.03 -17.27 -5.55
C GLY A 100 4.83 -15.98 -5.33
N SER A 101 6.15 -16.09 -5.47
CA SER A 101 7.12 -15.01 -5.26
C SER A 101 7.45 -14.21 -6.53
N SER A 102 6.55 -14.18 -7.51
CA SER A 102 6.82 -13.59 -8.84
C SER A 102 6.71 -12.06 -8.89
N HIS A 103 6.03 -11.46 -7.92
CA HIS A 103 5.79 -10.01 -7.89
C HIS A 103 5.94 -9.41 -6.50
N ILE A 104 6.18 -8.10 -6.46
CA ILE A 104 6.13 -7.26 -5.26
C ILE A 104 5.20 -6.06 -5.48
N GLY A 105 4.73 -5.47 -4.41
CA GLY A 105 4.10 -4.17 -4.35
C GLY A 105 4.82 -3.25 -3.36
N PRO A 106 4.22 -2.10 -3.02
CA PRO A 106 4.78 -1.18 -2.04
C PRO A 106 4.92 -1.78 -0.64
N GLU A 107 4.12 -2.80 -0.30
CA GLU A 107 4.12 -3.47 1.00
C GLU A 107 5.50 -3.99 1.41
N LEU A 108 6.31 -4.43 0.43
CA LEU A 108 7.61 -5.03 0.73
C LEU A 108 8.52 -4.04 1.45
N GLN A 109 8.82 -2.91 0.81
CA GLN A 109 9.73 -1.93 1.41
C GLN A 109 9.07 -1.11 2.52
N PHE A 110 7.77 -0.83 2.42
CA PHE A 110 7.02 -0.24 3.52
C PHE A 110 7.17 -1.06 4.80
N GLY A 111 6.98 -2.37 4.74
CA GLY A 111 7.11 -3.24 5.90
C GLY A 111 8.54 -3.34 6.43
N HIS A 112 9.57 -3.30 5.58
CA HIS A 112 10.95 -3.19 6.02
C HIS A 112 11.22 -1.89 6.78
N ILE A 113 10.72 -0.74 6.30
CA ILE A 113 10.88 0.56 6.98
C ILE A 113 10.19 0.54 8.36
N ILE A 114 8.95 0.08 8.41
CA ILE A 114 8.17 0.04 9.65
C ILE A 114 8.76 -0.96 10.65
N GLY A 115 9.09 -2.18 10.21
CA GLY A 115 9.67 -3.20 11.09
C GLY A 115 11.06 -2.82 11.64
N ASN A 116 11.84 -2.04 10.89
CA ASN A 116 13.12 -1.52 11.40
C ASN A 116 12.96 -0.39 12.43
N HIS A 117 11.77 0.20 12.53
CA HIS A 117 11.49 1.30 13.44
C HIS A 117 10.92 0.82 14.79
N PHE A 118 10.09 -0.20 14.78
CA PHE A 118 9.43 -0.71 15.98
C PHE A 118 10.14 -1.96 16.51
N ASP A 119 10.35 -2.02 17.82
CA ASP A 119 10.72 -3.27 18.52
C ASP A 119 9.50 -4.19 18.70
N ASP A 120 8.29 -3.61 18.60
CA ASP A 120 7.02 -4.33 18.65
C ASP A 120 6.76 -5.09 17.36
N PRO A 121 6.10 -6.25 17.39
CA PRO A 121 5.68 -6.94 16.17
C PRO A 121 4.73 -6.11 15.33
N VAL A 122 4.86 -6.22 14.01
CA VAL A 122 4.07 -5.48 13.03
C VAL A 122 3.13 -6.42 12.27
N LEU A 123 1.90 -5.98 12.02
CA LEU A 123 0.96 -6.62 11.10
C LEU A 123 0.57 -5.65 9.98
N LEU A 124 0.85 -6.02 8.74
CA LEU A 124 0.33 -5.33 7.57
C LEU A 124 -0.97 -6.00 7.12
N ILE A 125 -2.05 -5.23 7.06
CA ILE A 125 -3.32 -5.69 6.49
C ILE A 125 -3.49 -5.02 5.13
N LYS A 126 -3.38 -5.81 4.06
CA LYS A 126 -3.47 -5.33 2.70
C LYS A 126 -4.87 -5.56 2.15
N THR A 127 -5.54 -4.47 1.73
CA THR A 127 -6.90 -4.46 1.17
C THR A 127 -6.89 -3.69 -0.14
N ALA A 128 -6.58 -4.39 -1.24
CA ALA A 128 -6.38 -3.75 -2.54
C ALA A 128 -6.96 -4.60 -3.67
N TRP A 129 -7.69 -3.94 -4.59
CA TRP A 129 -8.33 -4.58 -5.73
C TRP A 129 -8.13 -3.77 -7.00
N GLY A 130 -7.63 -4.42 -8.06
CA GLY A 130 -7.38 -3.78 -9.35
C GLY A 130 -8.65 -3.25 -10.01
N GLY A 131 -8.53 -2.15 -10.76
CA GLY A 131 -9.63 -1.57 -11.53
C GLY A 131 -10.72 -0.92 -10.68
N LYS A 132 -10.43 -0.49 -9.44
CA LYS A 132 -11.40 0.05 -8.50
C LYS A 132 -11.24 1.54 -8.30
N SER A 133 -12.36 2.30 -8.35
CA SER A 133 -12.43 3.74 -8.15
C SER A 133 -12.77 4.10 -6.71
N LEU A 134 -12.41 5.32 -6.29
CA LEU A 134 -12.95 5.92 -5.06
C LEU A 134 -14.37 6.43 -5.30
N HIS A 135 -14.66 6.90 -6.52
CA HIS A 135 -15.95 7.45 -6.91
C HIS A 135 -17.12 6.45 -6.77
N VAL A 136 -16.90 5.16 -7.07
CA VAL A 136 -17.95 4.12 -7.01
C VAL A 136 -17.59 2.99 -6.06
N ASP A 137 -16.43 2.34 -6.28
CA ASP A 137 -16.11 1.08 -5.62
C ASP A 137 -15.74 1.26 -4.14
N PHE A 138 -14.92 2.24 -3.83
CA PHE A 138 -14.53 2.59 -2.46
C PHE A 138 -15.29 3.78 -1.89
N ARG A 139 -16.40 4.20 -2.51
CA ARG A 139 -17.18 5.36 -2.04
C ARG A 139 -17.49 5.22 -0.55
N PRO A 140 -17.03 6.17 0.28
CA PRO A 140 -17.25 6.09 1.72
C PRO A 140 -18.70 6.49 2.08
N PRO A 141 -19.24 6.02 3.21
CA PRO A 141 -20.62 6.29 3.61
C PRO A 141 -20.98 7.78 3.70
N GLY A 142 -20.04 8.61 4.05
CA GLY A 142 -20.26 10.05 4.17
C GLY A 142 -20.19 10.84 2.88
N SER A 143 -19.93 10.19 1.73
CA SER A 143 -20.09 10.78 0.41
C SER A 143 -21.51 10.63 -0.11
N ALA A 144 -21.93 11.51 -1.04
CA ALA A 144 -23.25 11.39 -1.66
C ALA A 144 -23.37 10.08 -2.48
N GLY A 145 -24.52 9.43 -2.42
CA GLY A 145 -24.80 8.16 -3.10
C GLY A 145 -24.58 6.93 -2.21
N ASP A 146 -24.60 5.75 -2.84
CA ASP A 146 -24.47 4.48 -2.14
C ASP A 146 -23.03 4.20 -1.71
N THR A 147 -22.86 3.58 -0.54
CA THR A 147 -21.56 3.12 -0.07
C THR A 147 -20.98 2.08 -1.03
N GLY A 148 -19.73 2.25 -1.41
CA GLY A 148 -19.05 1.37 -2.34
C GLY A 148 -18.80 -0.03 -1.77
N PRO A 149 -18.96 -1.09 -2.58
CA PRO A 149 -18.76 -2.46 -2.12
C PRO A 149 -17.34 -2.75 -1.66
N CYS A 150 -16.33 -2.11 -2.27
CA CYS A 150 -14.94 -2.26 -1.83
C CYS A 150 -14.65 -1.55 -0.50
N TYR A 151 -15.34 -0.44 -0.18
CA TYR A 151 -15.26 0.16 1.15
C TYR A 151 -15.78 -0.82 2.21
N THR A 152 -16.98 -1.36 2.00
CA THR A 152 -17.58 -2.35 2.92
C THR A 152 -16.69 -3.59 3.08
N GLN A 153 -16.15 -4.10 1.97
CA GLN A 153 -15.26 -5.25 1.99
C GLN A 153 -13.95 -4.95 2.72
N MET A 154 -13.34 -3.77 2.49
CA MET A 154 -12.13 -3.31 3.17
C MET A 154 -12.31 -3.33 4.68
N VAL A 155 -13.37 -2.71 5.18
CA VAL A 155 -13.71 -2.69 6.62
C VAL A 155 -13.87 -4.11 7.16
N ALA A 156 -14.64 -4.95 6.46
CA ALA A 156 -14.85 -6.34 6.87
C ALA A 156 -13.54 -7.15 6.94
N GLU A 157 -12.66 -7.00 5.97
CA GLU A 157 -11.36 -7.72 5.94
C GLU A 157 -10.40 -7.22 7.02
N ILE A 158 -10.40 -5.93 7.35
CA ILE A 158 -9.63 -5.40 8.48
C ILE A 158 -10.15 -5.99 9.78
N ARG A 159 -11.47 -5.96 10.02
CA ARG A 159 -12.10 -6.55 11.23
C ARG A 159 -11.82 -8.06 11.33
N GLU A 160 -11.89 -8.80 10.23
CA GLU A 160 -11.56 -10.23 10.18
C GLU A 160 -10.09 -10.48 10.57
N ALA A 161 -9.17 -9.65 10.07
CA ALA A 161 -7.75 -9.76 10.40
C ALA A 161 -7.49 -9.51 11.89
N LEU A 162 -8.12 -8.47 12.46
CA LEU A 162 -8.00 -8.10 13.87
C LEU A 162 -8.60 -9.18 14.79
N ALA A 163 -9.79 -9.70 14.45
CA ALA A 163 -10.42 -10.80 15.18
C ALA A 163 -9.55 -12.07 15.18
N GLY A 164 -8.81 -12.32 14.10
CA GLY A 164 -7.86 -13.44 13.98
C GLY A 164 -6.63 -13.34 14.86
N MET A 165 -6.44 -12.25 15.61
CA MET A 165 -5.30 -12.07 16.54
C MET A 165 -5.51 -12.76 17.90
N ALA A 166 -6.62 -13.46 18.09
CA ALA A 166 -6.89 -14.33 19.26
C ALA A 166 -6.67 -13.64 20.62
N GLY A 167 -7.15 -12.40 20.77
CA GLY A 167 -7.04 -11.62 22.01
C GLY A 167 -5.67 -11.00 22.28
N ARG A 168 -4.72 -11.12 21.36
CA ARG A 168 -3.44 -10.41 21.45
C ARG A 168 -3.70 -8.89 21.38
N PRO A 169 -3.10 -8.07 22.27
CA PRO A 169 -3.25 -6.63 22.18
C PRO A 169 -2.68 -6.09 20.87
N TYR A 170 -3.35 -5.12 20.29
CA TYR A 170 -2.92 -4.45 19.06
C TYR A 170 -3.28 -2.96 19.09
N GLU A 171 -2.59 -2.21 18.23
CA GLU A 171 -2.85 -0.81 17.93
C GLU A 171 -2.88 -0.63 16.40
N ILE A 172 -3.97 -0.09 15.85
CA ILE A 172 -3.98 0.34 14.45
C ILE A 172 -3.23 1.66 14.40
N ALA A 173 -1.98 1.62 13.92
CA ALA A 173 -1.03 2.71 13.99
C ALA A 173 -0.98 3.58 12.72
N GLY A 174 -1.55 3.12 11.60
CA GLY A 174 -1.56 3.91 10.37
C GLY A 174 -2.36 3.30 9.24
N PHE A 175 -2.74 4.18 8.30
CA PHE A 175 -3.48 3.82 7.09
C PHE A 175 -2.77 4.40 5.87
N VAL A 176 -2.51 3.58 4.86
CA VAL A 176 -1.90 3.97 3.60
C VAL A 176 -2.91 3.80 2.47
N TRP A 177 -3.11 4.86 1.70
CA TRP A 177 -4.00 4.89 0.55
C TRP A 177 -3.21 5.07 -0.75
N MET A 178 -3.29 4.11 -1.67
CA MET A 178 -2.67 4.21 -2.99
C MET A 178 -3.66 3.78 -4.08
N GLN A 179 -4.41 4.75 -4.59
CA GLN A 179 -5.48 4.54 -5.55
C GLN A 179 -5.59 5.79 -6.45
N GLY A 180 -6.15 5.67 -7.67
CA GLY A 180 -6.45 6.86 -8.47
C GLY A 180 -6.64 6.64 -9.96
N TRP A 181 -6.11 5.58 -10.58
CA TRP A 181 -6.18 5.42 -12.04
C TRP A 181 -7.60 5.44 -12.59
N ASN A 182 -8.51 4.72 -11.94
CA ASN A 182 -9.90 4.61 -12.40
C ASN A 182 -10.68 5.92 -12.24
N ASP A 183 -10.30 6.76 -11.29
CA ASP A 183 -10.88 8.08 -11.11
C ASP A 183 -10.25 9.08 -12.07
N MET A 184 -8.94 9.00 -12.32
CA MET A 184 -8.21 9.89 -13.24
C MET A 184 -8.73 9.82 -14.69
N VAL A 185 -9.21 8.65 -15.14
CA VAL A 185 -9.76 8.47 -16.49
C VAL A 185 -11.25 8.88 -16.59
N SER A 186 -11.83 9.38 -15.50
CA SER A 186 -13.23 9.85 -15.42
C SER A 186 -13.25 11.28 -14.87
N GLU A 187 -13.72 12.24 -15.68
CA GLU A 187 -13.79 13.64 -15.25
C GLU A 187 -14.67 13.83 -14.01
N PRO A 188 -15.92 13.29 -13.94
CA PRO A 188 -16.73 13.41 -12.74
C PRO A 188 -16.07 12.80 -11.49
N ALA A 189 -15.37 11.68 -11.63
CA ALA A 189 -14.67 11.05 -10.52
C ALA A 189 -13.46 11.89 -10.06
N THR A 190 -12.75 12.55 -10.98
CA THR A 190 -11.65 13.47 -10.67
C THR A 190 -12.15 14.69 -9.90
N GLU A 191 -13.30 15.25 -10.28
CA GLU A 191 -13.89 16.43 -9.63
C GLU A 191 -14.29 16.16 -8.19
N GLU A 192 -14.86 14.98 -7.90
CA GLU A 192 -15.28 14.59 -6.55
C GLU A 192 -14.15 14.01 -5.70
N TYR A 193 -12.98 13.72 -6.29
CA TYR A 193 -11.95 12.93 -5.63
C TYR A 193 -11.47 13.51 -4.30
N ALA A 194 -11.23 14.81 -4.26
CA ALA A 194 -10.76 15.48 -3.04
C ALA A 194 -11.75 15.33 -1.87
N ASP A 195 -13.04 15.50 -2.14
CA ASP A 195 -14.11 15.37 -1.14
C ASP A 195 -14.29 13.92 -0.70
N ASN A 196 -14.30 12.99 -1.66
CA ASN A 196 -14.38 11.56 -1.37
C ASN A 196 -13.18 11.06 -0.56
N LEU A 197 -11.97 11.58 -0.80
CA LEU A 197 -10.77 11.23 -0.03
C LEU A 197 -10.86 11.73 1.42
N VAL A 198 -11.34 12.95 1.64
CA VAL A 198 -11.60 13.50 2.98
C VAL A 198 -12.64 12.64 3.72
N ASN A 199 -13.73 12.30 3.04
CA ASN A 199 -14.78 11.44 3.60
C ASN A 199 -14.25 10.04 3.91
N LEU A 200 -13.41 9.46 3.04
CA LEU A 200 -12.77 8.16 3.29
C LEU A 200 -11.97 8.17 4.60
N ALA A 201 -11.13 9.18 4.80
CA ALA A 201 -10.32 9.26 6.01
C ALA A 201 -11.18 9.46 7.27
N ARG A 202 -12.20 10.33 7.19
CA ARG A 202 -13.14 10.55 8.29
C ARG A 202 -13.90 9.26 8.64
N ASP A 203 -14.43 8.57 7.64
CA ASP A 203 -15.30 7.42 7.84
C ASP A 203 -14.50 6.19 8.31
N VAL A 204 -13.26 5.99 7.83
CA VAL A 204 -12.34 4.97 8.36
C VAL A 204 -11.99 5.27 9.82
N ARG A 205 -11.69 6.52 10.17
CA ARG A 205 -11.44 6.92 11.56
C ARG A 205 -12.64 6.68 12.48
N SER A 206 -13.85 6.99 11.99
CA SER A 206 -15.08 6.72 12.71
C SER A 206 -15.35 5.22 12.89
N GLU A 207 -15.10 4.42 11.84
CA GLU A 207 -15.34 2.98 11.81
C GLU A 207 -14.50 2.22 12.85
N PHE A 208 -13.27 2.68 13.09
CA PHE A 208 -12.35 2.08 14.05
C PHE A 208 -12.18 2.88 15.35
N GLU A 209 -12.96 3.95 15.54
CA GLU A 209 -12.92 4.83 16.73
C GLU A 209 -11.54 5.45 16.97
N LEU A 210 -10.83 5.78 15.88
CA LEU A 210 -9.46 6.32 15.89
C LEU A 210 -9.39 7.71 15.24
N PRO A 211 -9.87 8.78 15.91
CA PRO A 211 -10.02 10.12 15.32
C PRO A 211 -8.70 10.74 14.82
N LYS A 212 -7.56 10.28 15.32
CA LYS A 212 -6.23 10.74 14.95
C LYS A 212 -5.42 9.71 14.16
N LEU A 213 -6.05 8.66 13.62
CA LEU A 213 -5.32 7.66 12.82
C LEU A 213 -4.52 8.35 11.71
N PRO A 214 -3.18 8.17 11.65
CA PRO A 214 -2.35 8.73 10.60
C PRO A 214 -2.71 8.18 9.22
N PHE A 215 -2.77 9.07 8.21
CA PHE A 215 -3.05 8.71 6.82
C PHE A 215 -1.87 9.09 5.91
N VAL A 216 -1.35 8.14 5.15
CA VAL A 216 -0.40 8.41 4.07
C VAL A 216 -1.09 8.18 2.73
N ILE A 217 -1.10 9.19 1.88
CA ILE A 217 -1.73 9.16 0.56
C ILE A 217 -0.64 9.17 -0.52
N GLY A 218 -0.51 8.05 -1.25
CA GLY A 218 0.41 7.95 -2.38
C GLY A 218 -0.16 8.61 -3.63
N GLU A 219 0.62 9.50 -4.24
CA GLU A 219 0.30 10.09 -5.54
C GLU A 219 0.09 9.02 -6.62
N LEU A 220 -0.79 9.25 -7.57
CA LEU A 220 -0.84 8.49 -8.82
C LEU A 220 0.36 8.88 -9.71
N GLY A 221 1.53 8.32 -9.38
CA GLY A 221 2.81 8.76 -9.95
C GLY A 221 3.27 7.99 -11.19
N ASN A 222 2.58 6.90 -11.56
CA ASN A 222 2.91 6.13 -12.76
C ASN A 222 2.91 7.02 -14.01
N GLY A 223 3.83 6.74 -14.94
CA GLY A 223 4.05 7.58 -16.12
C GLY A 223 4.98 8.78 -15.91
N GLY A 224 5.48 9.03 -14.69
CA GLY A 224 6.43 10.12 -14.42
C GLY A 224 5.76 11.51 -14.38
N PRO A 225 6.46 12.58 -14.75
CA PRO A 225 5.90 13.94 -14.78
C PRO A 225 4.66 14.04 -15.66
N ALA A 226 3.63 14.71 -15.17
CA ALA A 226 2.41 14.96 -15.94
C ALA A 226 2.56 16.21 -16.81
N ALA A 227 2.04 16.15 -18.04
CA ALA A 227 1.96 17.33 -18.91
C ALA A 227 1.01 18.36 -18.31
N GLU A 228 1.32 19.64 -18.52
CA GLU A 228 0.48 20.75 -18.09
C GLU A 228 -0.94 20.64 -18.67
N GLY A 229 -1.96 20.88 -17.86
CA GLY A 229 -3.38 20.80 -18.23
C GLY A 229 -3.91 19.39 -18.47
N SER A 230 -3.07 18.34 -18.37
CA SER A 230 -3.51 16.95 -18.57
C SER A 230 -4.46 16.46 -17.47
N GLY A 231 -5.25 15.44 -17.76
CA GLY A 231 -6.10 14.75 -16.77
C GLY A 231 -5.28 14.22 -15.59
N MET A 232 -4.07 13.71 -15.85
CA MET A 232 -3.15 13.27 -14.78
C MET A 232 -2.74 14.41 -13.85
N GLN A 233 -2.42 15.59 -14.39
CA GLN A 233 -2.07 16.74 -13.56
C GLN A 233 -3.26 17.18 -12.69
N LYS A 234 -4.44 17.32 -13.31
CA LYS A 234 -5.68 17.70 -12.60
C LYS A 234 -5.99 16.71 -11.49
N PHE A 235 -5.88 15.42 -11.78
CA PHE A 235 -6.13 14.36 -10.80
C PHE A 235 -5.14 14.42 -9.62
N ARG A 236 -3.83 14.56 -9.87
CA ARG A 236 -2.82 14.72 -8.82
C ARG A 236 -3.06 15.95 -7.94
N GLN A 237 -3.55 17.04 -8.55
CA GLN A 237 -3.97 18.23 -7.79
C GLN A 237 -5.16 17.91 -6.87
N ALA A 238 -6.15 17.14 -7.35
CA ALA A 238 -7.28 16.72 -6.53
C ALA A 238 -6.83 15.79 -5.37
N GLN A 239 -5.91 14.85 -5.62
CA GLN A 239 -5.32 14.02 -4.57
C GLN A 239 -4.62 14.87 -3.49
N LYS A 240 -3.78 15.82 -3.92
CA LYS A 240 -3.06 16.71 -3.02
C LYS A 240 -4.02 17.58 -2.19
N LEU A 241 -4.98 18.22 -2.86
CA LEU A 241 -5.99 19.05 -2.20
C LEU A 241 -6.80 18.26 -1.16
N GLY A 242 -7.23 17.05 -1.47
CA GLY A 242 -7.92 16.19 -0.52
C GLY A 242 -7.03 15.85 0.68
N SER A 243 -5.78 15.50 0.45
CA SER A 243 -4.81 15.19 1.51
C SER A 243 -4.54 16.36 2.44
N GLU A 244 -4.39 17.59 1.91
CA GLU A 244 -4.14 18.80 2.69
C GLU A 244 -5.32 19.18 3.62
N ARG A 245 -6.51 18.64 3.35
CA ARG A 245 -7.72 18.87 4.16
C ARG A 245 -7.92 17.80 5.25
N ILE A 246 -7.07 16.78 5.30
CA ILE A 246 -7.11 15.71 6.29
C ILE A 246 -6.06 16.00 7.36
N ALA A 247 -6.47 16.22 8.61
CA ALA A 247 -5.54 16.32 9.72
C ALA A 247 -4.75 15.00 9.88
N ASP A 248 -3.53 15.06 10.39
CA ASP A 248 -2.65 13.89 10.57
C ASP A 248 -2.51 13.06 9.28
N ALA A 249 -2.37 13.75 8.14
CA ALA A 249 -2.16 13.13 6.83
C ALA A 249 -0.92 13.67 6.11
N ARG A 250 -0.34 12.81 5.25
CA ARG A 250 0.81 13.16 4.41
C ARG A 250 0.58 12.72 2.97
N PHE A 251 0.71 13.67 2.03
CA PHE A 251 0.76 13.37 0.60
C PHE A 251 2.17 13.01 0.18
N VAL A 252 2.34 11.87 -0.48
CA VAL A 252 3.64 11.38 -0.94
C VAL A 252 3.72 11.46 -2.45
N VAL A 253 4.62 12.33 -2.94
CA VAL A 253 4.92 12.46 -4.36
C VAL A 253 5.67 11.21 -4.83
N THR A 254 5.11 10.50 -5.80
CA THR A 254 5.67 9.23 -6.28
C THR A 254 6.13 9.25 -7.73
N HIS A 255 5.72 10.23 -8.54
CA HIS A 255 6.10 10.28 -9.96
C HIS A 255 7.63 10.32 -10.24
N PRO A 256 8.54 10.80 -9.34
CA PRO A 256 9.96 10.68 -9.58
C PRO A 256 10.49 9.24 -9.55
N HIS A 257 9.68 8.30 -9.03
CA HIS A 257 10.03 6.89 -9.00
C HIS A 257 9.66 6.13 -10.28
N ALA A 258 9.01 6.80 -11.25
CA ALA A 258 8.73 6.19 -12.56
C ALA A 258 10.02 5.86 -13.31
N ARG A 259 10.02 4.71 -13.98
CA ARG A 259 11.08 4.27 -14.86
C ARG A 259 10.55 4.15 -16.29
N PRO A 260 11.38 4.40 -17.32
CA PRO A 260 10.93 4.33 -18.70
C PRO A 260 10.57 2.89 -19.11
N ALA A 261 9.70 2.75 -20.09
CA ALA A 261 9.26 1.46 -20.59
C ALA A 261 10.41 0.57 -21.09
N GLU A 262 11.46 1.19 -21.69
CA GLU A 262 12.63 0.51 -22.24
C GLU A 262 13.50 -0.15 -21.16
N LEU A 263 13.40 0.33 -19.91
CA LEU A 263 14.09 -0.20 -18.73
C LEU A 263 13.14 -0.96 -17.80
N SER A 264 12.02 -1.43 -18.32
CA SER A 264 10.98 -2.06 -17.50
C SER A 264 10.47 -3.35 -18.14
N PRO A 265 9.96 -4.31 -17.35
CA PRO A 265 9.54 -5.61 -17.86
C PRO A 265 8.34 -5.51 -18.81
N ASN A 266 7.26 -4.85 -18.41
CA ASN A 266 5.97 -4.85 -19.11
C ASN A 266 5.73 -3.55 -19.87
N ARG A 267 6.38 -3.36 -21.00
CA ARG A 267 6.42 -2.11 -21.77
C ARG A 267 5.04 -1.53 -22.14
N SER A 268 3.99 -2.35 -22.20
CA SER A 268 2.62 -1.91 -22.53
C SER A 268 1.79 -1.52 -21.31
N HIS A 269 2.26 -1.79 -20.09
CA HIS A 269 1.50 -1.60 -18.86
C HIS A 269 1.92 -0.34 -18.08
N GLY A 270 1.90 0.83 -18.75
CA GLY A 270 2.30 2.11 -18.12
C GLY A 270 1.51 2.45 -16.86
N HIS A 271 0.22 2.10 -16.81
CA HIS A 271 -0.63 2.28 -15.63
C HIS A 271 -0.21 1.43 -14.42
N HIS A 272 0.67 0.44 -14.61
CA HIS A 272 1.28 -0.39 -13.56
C HIS A 272 2.80 -0.21 -13.50
N TRP A 273 3.30 1.01 -13.70
CA TRP A 273 4.73 1.32 -13.65
C TRP A 273 5.56 0.42 -14.59
N PHE A 274 4.96 -0.08 -15.67
CA PHE A 274 5.56 -1.07 -16.59
C PHE A 274 6.05 -2.35 -15.90
N GLY A 275 5.52 -2.70 -14.73
CA GLY A 275 6.01 -3.83 -13.92
C GLY A 275 7.40 -3.61 -13.31
N ASN A 276 7.89 -2.38 -13.28
CA ASN A 276 9.23 -2.04 -12.78
C ASN A 276 9.30 -2.21 -11.26
N ALA A 277 10.12 -3.14 -10.79
CA ALA A 277 10.21 -3.46 -9.36
C ALA A 277 10.86 -2.34 -8.54
N GLU A 278 11.84 -1.60 -9.12
CA GLU A 278 12.44 -0.46 -8.44
C GLU A 278 11.41 0.62 -8.14
N SER A 279 10.48 0.88 -9.08
CA SER A 279 9.39 1.84 -8.85
C SER A 279 8.54 1.45 -7.66
N TYR A 280 8.10 0.19 -7.55
CA TYR A 280 7.32 -0.30 -6.42
C TYR A 280 8.10 -0.25 -5.10
N PHE A 281 9.38 -0.61 -5.14
CA PHE A 281 10.26 -0.53 -3.98
C PHE A 281 10.40 0.91 -3.47
N LEU A 282 10.72 1.86 -4.35
CA LEU A 282 10.90 3.27 -3.99
C LEU A 282 9.59 3.94 -3.53
N VAL A 283 8.46 3.55 -4.09
CA VAL A 283 7.14 3.98 -3.60
C VAL A 283 6.92 3.46 -2.18
N GLY A 284 7.19 2.19 -1.91
CA GLY A 284 7.10 1.62 -0.55
C GLY A 284 8.05 2.32 0.44
N ASP A 285 9.27 2.65 0.01
CA ASP A 285 10.26 3.41 0.77
C ASP A 285 9.71 4.80 1.16
N ALA A 286 9.16 5.52 0.19
CA ALA A 286 8.60 6.86 0.41
C ALA A 286 7.36 6.84 1.33
N LEU A 287 6.46 5.89 1.12
CA LEU A 287 5.25 5.72 1.95
C LEU A 287 5.61 5.35 3.40
N GLY A 288 6.60 4.45 3.59
CA GLY A 288 7.07 4.06 4.93
C GLY A 288 7.70 5.21 5.69
N ASN A 289 8.60 5.96 5.04
CA ASN A 289 9.22 7.12 5.66
C ASN A 289 8.20 8.23 6.01
N ALA A 290 7.23 8.49 5.14
CA ALA A 290 6.15 9.45 5.41
C ALA A 290 5.27 9.01 6.59
N MET A 291 5.01 7.72 6.75
CA MET A 291 4.31 7.19 7.92
C MET A 291 5.12 7.42 9.20
N LEU A 292 6.42 7.14 9.19
CA LEU A 292 7.28 7.38 10.36
C LEU A 292 7.37 8.87 10.74
N GLU A 293 7.28 9.78 9.79
CA GLU A 293 7.21 11.23 10.08
C GLU A 293 5.94 11.58 10.86
N LEU A 294 4.77 11.04 10.42
CA LEU A 294 3.49 11.26 11.11
C LEU A 294 3.42 10.63 12.51
N LEU A 295 4.17 9.56 12.76
CA LEU A 295 4.19 8.89 14.05
C LEU A 295 5.12 9.54 15.08
N LYS A 296 5.92 10.54 14.68
CA LYS A 296 6.79 11.33 15.59
C LYS A 296 6.06 12.53 16.20
N ASP A 297 5.00 12.98 15.55
CA ASP A 297 4.18 14.15 15.94
C ASP A 297 3.06 13.71 16.90
#